data_1276f614fa4393fa9e4ad3a769b8a402
#
_entry.id   1276f614fa4393fa9e4ad3a769b8a402
#
_cell.length_a   1.000
_cell.length_b   1.000
_cell.length_c   1.000
_cell.angle_alpha   90.00
_cell.angle_beta   90.00
_cell.angle_gamma   90.00
#
_symmetry.space_group_name_H-M   'P 1'
#
loop_
_entity.id
_entity.type
_entity.pdbx_description
1 polymer ?
#
loop_
_entity_poly.entity_id
_entity_poly.type
_entity_poly.pdbx_seq_one_letter_code
_entity_poly.pdbx_strand_id
1 'polypeptide(L)'
;MKKLKRIAALVLMLTLVLALTVSASAAGTGTITVANPQPGQTYTAYKIFDVSYNADKSAYSYTIDSSNEWFEVVKAYADTAGNGLTLTQVNDSTTYVVTTTDAFSAPSFAAVLRAGVEGKNGTQLTLADGTATAAGLDLGYY
;
A
#
# COMPACT_ATOMS: atom_id res chain seq x y z
N MET A 1 -29.28 -14.48 24.29
CA MET A 1 -27.81 -14.59 24.36
C MET A 1 -27.10 -14.54 23.00
N LYS A 2 -27.58 -15.20 21.94
CA LYS A 2 -26.94 -15.16 20.59
C LYS A 2 -26.98 -13.78 19.93
N LYS A 3 -28.01 -12.95 20.16
CA LYS A 3 -28.11 -11.58 19.60
C LYS A 3 -27.13 -10.60 20.29
N LEU A 4 -26.92 -10.75 21.60
CA LEU A 4 -25.98 -9.91 22.35
C LEU A 4 -24.51 -10.13 21.92
N LYS A 5 -24.14 -11.37 21.63
CA LYS A 5 -22.80 -11.74 21.13
C LYS A 5 -22.51 -11.17 19.74
N ARG A 6 -23.54 -11.08 18.89
CA ARG A 6 -23.40 -10.49 17.54
C ARG A 6 -23.27 -8.97 17.58
N ILE A 7 -23.98 -8.31 18.49
CA ILE A 7 -23.89 -6.86 18.71
C ILE A 7 -22.52 -6.52 19.31
N ALA A 8 -22.01 -7.30 20.27
CA ALA A 8 -20.68 -7.11 20.84
C ALA A 8 -19.55 -7.29 19.81
N ALA A 9 -19.67 -8.26 18.90
CA ALA A 9 -18.72 -8.45 17.81
C ALA A 9 -18.77 -7.31 16.79
N LEU A 10 -19.94 -6.76 16.50
CA LEU A 10 -20.11 -5.64 15.56
C LEU A 10 -19.58 -4.33 16.17
N VAL A 11 -19.78 -4.11 17.48
CA VAL A 11 -19.21 -2.96 18.22
C VAL A 11 -17.69 -3.08 18.31
N LEU A 12 -17.14 -4.29 18.49
CA LEU A 12 -15.69 -4.51 18.53
C LEU A 12 -15.04 -4.27 17.16
N MET A 13 -15.70 -4.65 16.05
CA MET A 13 -15.23 -4.30 14.70
C MET A 13 -15.31 -2.79 14.43
N LEU A 14 -16.36 -2.12 14.90
CA LEU A 14 -16.51 -0.68 14.70
C LEU A 14 -15.51 0.12 15.52
N THR A 15 -15.16 -0.33 16.73
CA THR A 15 -14.13 0.31 17.56
C THR A 15 -12.72 0.08 17.02
N LEU A 16 -12.46 -1.03 16.34
CA LEU A 16 -11.16 -1.28 15.69
C LEU A 16 -10.95 -0.34 14.49
N VAL A 17 -12.01 0.00 13.76
CA VAL A 17 -11.94 0.99 12.66
C VAL A 17 -11.77 2.41 13.17
N LEU A 18 -12.31 2.77 14.33
CA LEU A 18 -12.14 4.11 14.93
C LEU A 18 -10.75 4.33 15.56
N ALA A 19 -9.99 3.26 15.87
CA ALA A 19 -8.64 3.38 16.41
C ALA A 19 -7.58 3.72 15.34
N LEU A 20 -7.94 3.75 14.05
CA LEU A 20 -7.05 4.08 12.94
C LEU A 20 -6.94 5.60 12.64
N THR A 21 -7.38 6.45 13.56
CA THR A 21 -7.29 7.92 13.39
C THR A 21 -5.91 8.51 13.72
N VAL A 22 -4.88 7.70 13.87
CA VAL A 22 -3.52 8.20 13.96
C VAL A 22 -2.85 7.94 12.61
N SER A 23 -2.84 8.94 11.75
CA SER A 23 -1.91 9.05 10.64
C SER A 23 -0.48 9.19 11.20
N ALA A 24 0.01 8.18 11.88
CA ALA A 24 1.42 8.01 12.05
C ALA A 24 1.92 7.49 10.70
N SER A 25 2.23 8.37 9.76
CA SER A 25 3.22 8.06 8.74
C SER A 25 4.35 7.39 9.50
N ALA A 26 4.53 6.09 9.29
CA ALA A 26 5.61 5.38 9.93
C ALA A 26 6.90 5.97 9.32
N ALA A 27 7.46 6.97 10.01
CA ALA A 27 8.78 7.50 9.72
C ALA A 27 9.79 6.39 10.02
N GLY A 28 9.85 5.42 9.13
CA GLY A 28 10.83 4.36 9.11
C GLY A 28 11.65 4.52 7.83
N THR A 29 12.91 4.23 7.90
CA THR A 29 13.75 4.23 6.70
C THR A 29 13.87 2.80 6.17
N GLY A 30 13.22 2.54 5.04
CA GLY A 30 13.35 1.31 4.29
C GLY A 30 14.51 1.38 3.31
N THR A 31 14.95 0.22 2.86
CA THR A 31 15.93 0.09 1.79
C THR A 31 15.44 -0.96 0.79
N ILE A 32 15.48 -0.61 -0.49
CA ILE A 32 15.22 -1.55 -1.59
C ILE A 32 16.54 -1.84 -2.27
N THR A 33 16.87 -3.12 -2.44
CA THR A 33 18.09 -3.56 -3.12
C THR A 33 17.73 -4.56 -4.23
N VAL A 34 18.21 -4.28 -5.44
CA VAL A 34 18.18 -5.21 -6.56
C VAL A 34 19.55 -5.84 -6.68
N ALA A 35 19.63 -7.14 -6.45
CA ALA A 35 20.87 -7.91 -6.63
C ALA A 35 21.10 -8.20 -8.12
N ASN A 36 22.37 -8.16 -8.54
CA ASN A 36 22.78 -8.44 -9.93
C ASN A 36 22.01 -7.62 -10.97
N PRO A 37 21.99 -6.27 -10.85
CA PRO A 37 21.33 -5.43 -11.84
C PRO A 37 21.95 -5.61 -13.21
N GLN A 38 21.11 -5.60 -14.24
CA GLN A 38 21.59 -5.70 -15.61
C GLN A 38 22.38 -4.44 -15.99
N PRO A 39 23.57 -4.58 -16.65
CA PRO A 39 24.35 -3.44 -17.07
C PRO A 39 23.57 -2.49 -17.99
N GLY A 40 23.68 -1.18 -17.73
CA GLY A 40 23.04 -0.14 -18.53
C GLY A 40 21.55 0.03 -18.29
N GLN A 41 20.95 -0.69 -17.33
CA GLN A 41 19.56 -0.52 -16.94
C GLN A 41 19.42 0.47 -15.78
N THR A 42 18.36 1.25 -15.82
CA THR A 42 17.94 2.13 -14.71
C THR A 42 16.82 1.46 -13.93
N TYR A 43 16.91 1.49 -12.61
CA TYR A 43 15.91 0.96 -11.71
C TYR A 43 15.27 2.11 -10.92
N THR A 44 13.95 2.11 -10.83
CA THR A 44 13.18 3.14 -10.11
C THR A 44 12.16 2.47 -9.21
N ALA A 45 12.15 2.84 -7.94
CA ALA A 45 11.14 2.40 -6.97
C ALA A 45 9.99 3.41 -6.95
N TYR A 46 8.77 2.92 -7.05
CA TYR A 46 7.55 3.72 -7.00
C TYR A 46 6.75 3.33 -5.76
N LYS A 47 6.49 4.30 -4.88
CA LYS A 47 5.66 4.07 -3.70
C LYS A 47 4.18 4.11 -4.07
N ILE A 48 3.51 3.00 -3.96
CA ILE A 48 2.10 2.84 -4.32
C ILE A 48 1.19 3.10 -3.11
N PHE A 49 1.50 2.44 -1.97
CA PHE A 49 0.73 2.56 -0.74
C PHE A 49 1.59 3.02 0.43
N ASP A 50 0.99 3.79 1.32
CA ASP A 50 1.51 4.03 2.65
C ASP A 50 1.21 2.83 3.55
N VAL A 51 2.03 2.63 4.59
CA VAL A 51 1.77 1.66 5.63
C VAL A 51 1.50 2.35 6.95
N SER A 52 0.45 1.94 7.64
CA SER A 52 0.11 2.38 8.98
C SER A 52 0.22 1.21 9.95
N TYR A 53 0.72 1.46 11.15
CA TYR A 53 0.84 0.48 12.22
C TYR A 53 -0.04 0.85 13.40
N ASN A 54 -0.47 -0.16 14.15
CA ASN A 54 -0.98 0.06 15.50
C ASN A 54 0.17 0.42 16.47
N ALA A 55 -0.16 0.87 17.69
CA ALA A 55 0.80 1.42 18.64
C ALA A 55 1.94 0.44 19.02
N ASP A 56 1.67 -0.85 19.07
CA ASP A 56 2.64 -1.91 19.40
C ASP A 56 3.30 -2.55 18.16
N LYS A 57 2.97 -2.06 16.96
CA LYS A 57 3.45 -2.57 15.66
C LYS A 57 3.16 -4.06 15.42
N SER A 58 2.17 -4.62 16.10
CA SER A 58 1.74 -6.02 15.92
C SER A 58 0.82 -6.19 14.71
N ALA A 59 0.19 -5.11 14.23
CA ALA A 59 -0.64 -5.09 13.04
C ALA A 59 -0.31 -3.91 12.15
N TYR A 60 -0.46 -4.08 10.85
CA TYR A 60 -0.29 -3.02 9.86
C TYR A 60 -1.44 -3.03 8.86
N SER A 61 -1.63 -1.89 8.21
CA SER A 61 -2.59 -1.70 7.15
C SER A 61 -1.98 -0.85 6.05
N TYR A 62 -2.26 -1.17 4.81
CA TYR A 62 -1.92 -0.32 3.68
C TYR A 62 -3.03 0.70 3.45
N THR A 63 -2.63 1.93 3.15
CA THR A 63 -3.53 3.02 2.82
C THR A 63 -3.08 3.76 1.56
N ILE A 64 -4.04 4.41 0.90
CA ILE A 64 -3.76 5.31 -0.21
C ILE A 64 -4.63 6.56 -0.05
N ASP A 65 -4.06 7.74 -0.26
CA ASP A 65 -4.80 8.99 -0.30
C ASP A 65 -5.30 9.26 -1.71
N SER A 66 -6.48 9.88 -1.85
CA SER A 66 -7.03 10.20 -3.17
C SER A 66 -6.23 11.25 -3.96
N SER A 67 -5.33 11.97 -3.30
CA SER A 67 -4.35 12.85 -3.96
C SER A 67 -3.08 12.13 -4.42
N ASN A 68 -2.88 10.88 -4.05
CA ASN A 68 -1.75 10.07 -4.50
C ASN A 68 -1.80 9.88 -6.02
N GLU A 69 -0.68 10.08 -6.70
CA GLU A 69 -0.61 9.98 -8.16
C GLU A 69 -0.99 8.60 -8.73
N TRP A 70 -0.97 7.55 -7.90
CA TRP A 70 -1.37 6.18 -8.26
C TRP A 70 -2.85 5.89 -7.97
N PHE A 71 -3.56 6.80 -7.28
CA PHE A 71 -4.92 6.54 -6.80
C PHE A 71 -5.87 6.10 -7.92
N GLU A 72 -5.90 6.81 -9.04
CA GLU A 72 -6.80 6.48 -10.15
C GLU A 72 -6.47 5.12 -10.79
N VAL A 73 -5.19 4.77 -10.90
CA VAL A 73 -4.74 3.46 -11.43
C VAL A 73 -5.17 2.34 -10.49
N VAL A 74 -4.94 2.52 -9.20
CA VAL A 74 -5.31 1.55 -8.16
C VAL A 74 -6.83 1.42 -8.07
N LYS A 75 -7.55 2.54 -8.11
CA LYS A 75 -9.02 2.56 -8.07
C LYS A 75 -9.62 1.83 -9.27
N ALA A 76 -9.14 2.07 -10.46
CA ALA A 76 -9.61 1.37 -11.67
C ALA A 76 -9.39 -0.15 -11.57
N TYR A 77 -8.28 -0.59 -10.98
CA TYR A 77 -8.03 -2.00 -10.70
C TYR A 77 -9.00 -2.55 -9.64
N ALA A 78 -9.22 -1.81 -8.55
CA ALA A 78 -10.14 -2.20 -7.48
C ALA A 78 -11.60 -2.30 -7.95
N ASP A 79 -12.04 -1.38 -8.80
CA ASP A 79 -13.40 -1.35 -9.34
C ASP A 79 -13.66 -2.48 -10.37
N THR A 80 -12.62 -3.15 -10.85
CA THR A 80 -12.75 -4.27 -11.78
C THR A 80 -13.10 -5.55 -11.01
N ALA A 81 -14.28 -6.10 -11.29
CA ALA A 81 -14.77 -7.30 -10.62
C ALA A 81 -13.80 -8.48 -10.73
N GLY A 82 -13.58 -9.18 -9.64
CA GLY A 82 -12.72 -10.37 -9.57
C GLY A 82 -11.23 -10.09 -9.33
N ASN A 83 -10.77 -8.84 -9.30
CA ASN A 83 -9.37 -8.51 -9.05
C ASN A 83 -8.93 -8.65 -7.58
N GLY A 84 -9.88 -8.84 -6.67
CA GLY A 84 -9.61 -9.13 -5.26
C GLY A 84 -8.93 -8.03 -4.46
N LEU A 85 -8.91 -6.78 -4.96
CA LEU A 85 -8.46 -5.59 -4.24
C LEU A 85 -9.66 -4.69 -3.96
N THR A 86 -9.74 -4.13 -2.77
CA THR A 86 -10.83 -3.22 -2.36
C THR A 86 -10.24 -1.98 -1.70
N LEU A 87 -10.81 -0.82 -2.03
CA LEU A 87 -10.54 0.45 -1.38
C LEU A 87 -11.74 0.83 -0.51
N THR A 88 -11.51 1.01 0.79
CA THR A 88 -12.53 1.45 1.75
C THR A 88 -12.18 2.81 2.30
N GLN A 89 -13.01 3.81 2.02
CA GLN A 89 -12.80 5.18 2.50
C GLN A 89 -12.91 5.26 4.02
N VAL A 90 -12.03 6.00 4.66
CA VAL A 90 -11.99 6.19 6.11
C VAL A 90 -12.77 7.46 6.48
N ASN A 91 -13.92 7.32 7.15
CA ASN A 91 -14.68 8.44 7.76
C ASN A 91 -14.76 9.72 6.90
N ASP A 92 -15.21 9.60 5.67
CA ASP A 92 -15.33 10.73 4.72
C ASP A 92 -14.02 11.51 4.48
N SER A 93 -12.87 10.92 4.82
CA SER A 93 -11.54 11.48 4.55
C SER A 93 -11.10 11.21 3.10
N THR A 94 -9.96 11.77 2.72
CA THR A 94 -9.30 11.45 1.44
C THR A 94 -8.53 10.12 1.45
N THR A 95 -8.42 9.48 2.61
CA THR A 95 -7.65 8.24 2.82
C THR A 95 -8.53 7.00 2.63
N TYR A 96 -7.99 6.02 1.94
CA TYR A 96 -8.61 4.71 1.71
C TYR A 96 -7.74 3.60 2.28
N VAL A 97 -8.36 2.66 3.00
CA VAL A 97 -7.71 1.41 3.42
C VAL A 97 -7.74 0.45 2.26
N VAL A 98 -6.61 -0.18 2.00
CA VAL A 98 -6.43 -1.20 0.96
C VAL A 98 -6.55 -2.59 1.59
N THR A 99 -7.47 -3.39 1.09
CA THR A 99 -7.63 -4.80 1.49
C THR A 99 -7.60 -5.71 0.29
N THR A 100 -7.18 -6.95 0.49
CA THR A 100 -7.13 -7.96 -0.57
C THR A 100 -7.83 -9.24 -0.13
N THR A 101 -8.34 -9.99 -1.10
CA THR A 101 -8.88 -11.35 -0.93
C THR A 101 -7.98 -12.36 -1.64
N ASP A 102 -8.31 -13.65 -1.52
CA ASP A 102 -7.58 -14.74 -2.22
C ASP A 102 -7.63 -14.61 -3.76
N ALA A 103 -8.54 -13.80 -4.31
CA ALA A 103 -8.60 -13.49 -5.72
C ALA A 103 -7.54 -12.48 -6.19
N PHE A 104 -6.85 -11.80 -5.26
CA PHE A 104 -5.83 -10.81 -5.62
C PHE A 104 -4.62 -11.47 -6.26
N SER A 105 -4.23 -10.95 -7.42
CA SER A 105 -3.05 -11.39 -8.16
C SER A 105 -2.00 -10.28 -8.19
N ALA A 106 -0.94 -10.42 -7.40
CA ALA A 106 0.17 -9.46 -7.40
C ALA A 106 0.83 -9.27 -8.78
N PRO A 107 1.05 -10.33 -9.62
CA PRO A 107 1.54 -10.15 -10.97
C PRO A 107 0.59 -9.34 -11.87
N SER A 108 -0.72 -9.57 -11.77
CA SER A 108 -1.72 -8.81 -12.55
C SER A 108 -1.76 -7.35 -12.12
N PHE A 109 -1.72 -7.09 -10.83
CA PHE A 109 -1.66 -5.74 -10.29
C PHE A 109 -0.38 -5.02 -10.73
N ALA A 110 0.78 -5.66 -10.64
CA ALA A 110 2.06 -5.12 -11.11
C ALA A 110 2.04 -4.78 -12.61
N ALA A 111 1.38 -5.59 -13.43
CA ALA A 111 1.23 -5.30 -14.87
C ALA A 111 0.41 -4.02 -15.11
N VAL A 112 -0.65 -3.79 -14.33
CA VAL A 112 -1.46 -2.57 -14.41
C VAL A 112 -0.67 -1.34 -13.94
N LEU A 113 0.06 -1.45 -12.82
CA LEU A 113 0.93 -0.38 -12.35
C LEU A 113 2.00 -0.02 -13.38
N ARG A 114 2.64 -1.03 -13.99
CA ARG A 114 3.63 -0.82 -15.05
C ARG A 114 3.03 -0.09 -16.26
N ALA A 115 1.80 -0.40 -16.65
CA ALA A 115 1.12 0.30 -17.74
C ALA A 115 0.81 1.77 -17.40
N GLY A 116 0.59 2.08 -16.12
CA GLY A 116 0.29 3.43 -15.62
C GLY A 116 1.51 4.23 -15.15
N VAL A 117 2.74 3.77 -15.39
CA VAL A 117 3.96 4.37 -14.82
C VAL A 117 4.38 5.69 -15.46
N GLU A 118 3.91 5.99 -16.67
CA GLU A 118 4.27 7.20 -17.38
C GLU A 118 3.84 8.45 -16.60
N GLY A 119 4.78 9.38 -16.43
CA GLY A 119 4.56 10.62 -15.67
C GLY A 119 4.51 10.47 -14.14
N LYS A 120 4.77 9.27 -13.59
CA LYS A 120 4.82 9.04 -12.14
C LYS A 120 6.20 9.36 -11.57
N ASN A 121 6.20 9.86 -10.33
CA ASN A 121 7.41 10.15 -9.60
C ASN A 121 7.91 8.89 -8.86
N GLY A 122 9.19 8.61 -8.98
CA GLY A 122 9.82 7.48 -8.31
C GLY A 122 11.21 7.82 -7.80
N THR A 123 11.74 6.96 -6.94
CA THR A 123 13.11 7.07 -6.43
C THR A 123 14.03 6.19 -7.25
N GLN A 124 14.98 6.80 -7.96
CA GLN A 124 15.96 6.06 -8.73
C GLN A 124 16.95 5.35 -7.80
N LEU A 125 17.22 4.07 -8.08
CA LEU A 125 18.21 3.28 -7.37
C LEU A 125 19.63 3.62 -7.85
N THR A 126 20.56 3.75 -6.91
CA THR A 126 21.98 3.96 -7.22
C THR A 126 22.66 2.62 -7.45
N LEU A 127 23.37 2.49 -8.58
CA LEU A 127 24.15 1.30 -8.90
C LEU A 127 25.54 1.42 -8.27
N ALA A 128 25.89 0.47 -7.41
CA ALA A 128 27.22 0.34 -6.82
C ALA A 128 27.49 -1.12 -6.43
N ASP A 129 28.72 -1.56 -6.56
CA ASP A 129 29.20 -2.88 -6.07
C ASP A 129 28.34 -4.08 -6.49
N GLY A 130 27.84 -4.06 -7.74
CA GLY A 130 27.01 -5.15 -8.27
C GLY A 130 25.58 -5.19 -7.71
N THR A 131 25.11 -4.10 -7.09
CA THR A 131 23.74 -3.92 -6.63
C THR A 131 23.18 -2.57 -7.08
N ALA A 132 21.83 -2.46 -7.16
CA ALA A 132 21.16 -1.19 -7.28
C ALA A 132 20.33 -0.96 -6.01
N THR A 133 20.54 0.17 -5.33
CA THR A 133 19.98 0.41 -4.00
C THR A 133 19.32 1.79 -3.90
N ALA A 134 18.15 1.86 -3.29
CA ALA A 134 17.55 3.08 -2.76
C ALA A 134 17.37 2.92 -1.25
N ALA A 135 17.98 3.82 -0.47
CA ALA A 135 17.88 3.85 0.98
C ALA A 135 17.09 5.09 1.45
N GLY A 136 16.69 5.09 2.71
CA GLY A 136 15.94 6.21 3.29
C GLY A 136 14.51 6.33 2.77
N LEU A 137 13.96 5.24 2.23
CA LEU A 137 12.58 5.21 1.73
C LEU A 137 11.59 5.17 2.90
N ASP A 138 10.52 5.91 2.79
CA ASP A 138 9.39 5.77 3.69
C ASP A 138 8.83 4.35 3.63
N LEU A 139 8.30 3.87 4.75
CA LEU A 139 7.68 2.55 4.76
C LEU A 139 6.40 2.55 3.91
N GLY A 140 6.22 1.49 3.12
CA GLY A 140 5.10 1.37 2.19
C GLY A 140 5.20 0.15 1.30
N TYR A 141 4.30 0.09 0.34
CA TYR A 141 4.34 -0.88 -0.76
C TYR A 141 4.93 -0.18 -2.00
N TYR A 142 5.95 -0.84 -2.57
CA TYR A 142 6.67 -0.37 -3.75
C TYR A 142 6.54 -1.33 -4.92
#